data_c3eab5b51b7c7aa61496ce4c1e3006e8
#
_entry.id   c3eab5b51b7c7aa61496ce4c1e3006e8
#
_cell.length_a   1.000
_cell.length_b   1.000
_cell.length_c   1.000
_cell.angle_alpha   90.00
_cell.angle_beta   90.00
_cell.angle_gamma   90.00
#
_symmetry.space_group_name_H-M   'P 1'
#
loop_
_entity.id
_entity.type
_entity.pdbx_description
1 polymer ?
#
loop_
_entity_poly.entity_id
_entity_poly.type
_entity_poly.pdbx_seq_one_letter_code
_entity_poly.pdbx_strand_id
1 'polypeptide(L)'
;MRTTIAGSNVVGALVASNSRGLVGSGLIEPPEVKRLDAKRILLLGHRLNAAGNNILCNDSGAIVHPGFDGDAVKDIGATLGVRVERGTVAGVRTVGSAGVATNKGALCHPHVRPEELALLREVLGVPVMTTTANYGTAQVGASIVANSKGALVGNRTTPIEMGRIEEGLGYF
;
A
#
# COMPACT_ATOMS: atom_id res chain seq x y z
N MET A 1 0.10 21.55 0.68
CA MET A 1 1.55 21.35 0.68
C MET A 1 1.94 20.64 -0.63
N ARG A 2 2.98 21.06 -1.31
CA ARG A 2 3.54 20.34 -2.47
C ARG A 2 4.85 19.71 -2.05
N THR A 3 5.08 18.45 -2.43
CA THR A 3 6.31 17.73 -2.14
C THR A 3 6.69 16.83 -3.30
N THR A 4 7.99 16.54 -3.39
CA THR A 4 8.56 15.54 -4.29
C THR A 4 9.45 14.62 -3.49
N ILE A 5 9.68 13.42 -3.99
CA ILE A 5 10.67 12.48 -3.48
C ILE A 5 11.55 12.07 -4.66
N ALA A 6 12.86 12.19 -4.51
CA ALA A 6 13.84 11.96 -5.58
C ALA A 6 13.48 12.73 -6.88
N GLY A 7 12.98 13.97 -6.76
CA GLY A 7 12.49 14.75 -7.88
C GLY A 7 11.17 14.29 -8.49
N SER A 8 10.61 13.17 -8.04
CA SER A 8 9.34 12.62 -8.53
C SER A 8 8.15 13.20 -7.76
N ASN A 9 7.08 13.53 -8.49
CA ASN A 9 5.79 13.89 -7.90
C ASN A 9 4.89 12.67 -7.60
N VAL A 10 5.33 11.45 -7.95
CA VAL A 10 4.60 10.19 -7.71
C VAL A 10 5.05 9.59 -6.37
N VAL A 11 4.83 10.34 -5.30
CA VAL A 11 5.30 10.00 -3.94
C VAL A 11 4.75 8.65 -3.45
N GLY A 12 3.48 8.35 -3.74
CA GLY A 12 2.82 7.11 -3.31
C GLY A 12 3.42 5.84 -3.91
N ALA A 13 4.10 5.93 -5.05
CA ALA A 13 4.80 4.77 -5.62
C ALA A 13 6.10 4.43 -4.87
N LEU A 14 6.69 5.41 -4.17
CA LEU A 14 8.02 5.30 -3.58
C LEU A 14 8.00 4.97 -2.09
N VAL A 15 6.84 5.06 -1.43
CA VAL A 15 6.73 4.93 0.03
C VAL A 15 5.55 4.03 0.41
N ALA A 16 5.78 3.08 1.32
CA ALA A 16 4.76 2.33 2.04
C ALA A 16 4.97 2.53 3.54
N SER A 17 3.90 2.69 4.31
CA SER A 17 3.99 2.94 5.75
C SER A 17 2.79 2.42 6.53
N ASN A 18 3.02 2.20 7.81
CA ASN A 18 1.99 2.00 8.82
C ASN A 18 2.28 2.89 10.04
N SER A 19 1.58 2.71 11.17
CA SER A 19 1.79 3.54 12.37
C SER A 19 3.15 3.33 13.05
N ARG A 20 3.91 2.28 12.69
CA ARG A 20 5.15 1.87 13.36
C ARG A 20 6.40 2.19 12.55
N GLY A 21 6.30 2.25 11.21
CA GLY A 21 7.46 2.45 10.36
C GLY A 21 7.11 2.81 8.93
N LEU A 22 8.16 3.13 8.19
CA LEU A 22 8.10 3.52 6.79
C LEU A 22 9.15 2.75 6.01
N VAL A 23 8.74 2.18 4.87
CA VAL A 23 9.62 1.59 3.88
C VAL A 23 9.61 2.48 2.65
N GLY A 24 10.75 3.01 2.30
CA GLY A 24 10.92 3.93 1.18
C GLY A 24 11.83 3.39 0.09
N SER A 25 11.76 4.00 -1.07
CA SER A 25 12.73 3.78 -2.15
C SER A 25 14.13 4.17 -1.71
N GLY A 26 15.14 3.40 -2.12
CA GLY A 26 16.55 3.79 -1.98
C GLY A 26 16.95 5.02 -2.79
N LEU A 27 16.06 5.56 -3.61
CA LEU A 27 16.26 6.81 -4.34
C LEU A 27 15.97 8.05 -3.49
N ILE A 28 15.40 7.88 -2.28
CA ILE A 28 15.09 8.99 -1.36
C ILE A 28 16.40 9.55 -0.81
N GLU A 29 16.61 10.84 -0.98
CA GLU A 29 17.85 11.51 -0.57
C GLU A 29 17.88 11.80 0.94
N PRO A 30 19.07 11.87 1.58
CA PRO A 30 19.19 12.15 3.02
C PRO A 30 18.46 13.39 3.52
N PRO A 31 18.40 14.53 2.80
CA PRO A 31 17.62 15.69 3.22
C PRO A 31 16.10 15.43 3.22
N GLU A 32 15.63 14.55 2.33
CA GLU A 32 14.22 14.17 2.24
C GLU A 32 13.85 13.21 3.37
N VAL A 33 14.74 12.26 3.72
CA VAL A 33 14.56 11.32 4.85
C VAL A 33 14.32 12.09 6.16
N LYS A 34 15.05 13.17 6.39
CA LYS A 34 14.90 14.02 7.59
C LYS A 34 13.52 14.68 7.73
N ARG A 35 12.76 14.75 6.64
CA ARG A 35 11.39 15.30 6.62
C ARG A 35 10.32 14.24 6.83
N LEU A 36 10.71 12.95 6.82
CA LEU A 36 9.78 11.83 7.04
C LEU A 36 9.61 11.65 8.56
N ASP A 37 8.41 11.93 9.05
CA ASP A 37 8.05 11.72 10.46
C ASP A 37 7.68 10.25 10.69
N ALA A 38 8.69 9.40 10.81
CA ALA A 38 8.53 7.98 11.08
C ALA A 38 9.56 7.48 12.10
N LYS A 39 9.09 6.62 13.02
CA LYS A 39 9.93 6.07 14.10
C LYS A 39 11.01 5.11 13.57
N ARG A 40 10.71 4.39 12.50
CA ARG A 40 11.63 3.46 11.84
C ARG A 40 11.54 3.72 10.35
N ILE A 41 12.67 3.78 9.67
CA ILE A 41 12.75 4.01 8.23
C ILE A 41 13.70 2.99 7.64
N LEU A 42 13.23 2.24 6.65
CA LEU A 42 14.01 1.37 5.79
C LEU A 42 14.03 1.97 4.38
N LEU A 43 15.20 2.20 3.84
CA LEU A 43 15.37 2.54 2.43
C LEU A 43 15.77 1.27 1.65
N LEU A 44 14.93 0.87 0.68
CA LEU A 44 15.17 -0.33 -0.11
C LEU A 44 16.33 -0.12 -1.10
N GLY A 45 17.47 -0.72 -0.84
CA GLY A 45 18.56 -0.87 -1.79
C GLY A 45 18.33 -1.94 -2.86
N HIS A 46 17.14 -2.50 -2.93
CA HIS A 46 16.75 -3.59 -3.83
C HIS A 46 16.30 -3.05 -5.20
N ARG A 47 16.41 -3.87 -6.26
CA ARG A 47 15.89 -3.53 -7.60
C ARG A 47 14.38 -3.24 -7.61
N LEU A 48 13.62 -3.80 -6.67
CA LEU A 48 12.19 -3.53 -6.45
C LEU A 48 12.00 -2.35 -5.49
N ASN A 49 12.61 -1.22 -5.78
CA ASN A 49 12.69 -0.06 -4.88
C ASN A 49 11.45 0.84 -4.88
N ALA A 50 10.47 0.62 -5.73
CA ALA A 50 9.17 1.32 -5.69
C ALA A 50 8.32 0.76 -4.53
N ALA A 51 8.66 1.11 -3.29
CA ALA A 51 8.10 0.52 -2.08
C ALA A 51 6.57 0.56 -2.06
N GLY A 52 5.98 1.72 -2.37
CA GLY A 52 4.52 1.88 -2.37
C GLY A 52 3.79 1.02 -3.41
N ASN A 53 4.42 0.75 -4.56
CA ASN A 53 3.84 -0.17 -5.53
C ASN A 53 3.96 -1.64 -5.11
N ASN A 54 5.02 -1.98 -4.39
CA ASN A 54 5.42 -3.36 -4.11
C ASN A 54 4.95 -3.86 -2.73
N ILE A 55 4.43 -2.99 -1.88
CA ILE A 55 4.04 -3.30 -0.50
C ILE A 55 2.62 -2.80 -0.24
N LEU A 56 1.76 -3.70 0.21
CA LEU A 56 0.42 -3.41 0.72
C LEU A 56 0.41 -3.74 2.21
N CYS A 57 0.22 -2.77 3.09
CA CYS A 57 0.34 -2.96 4.53
C CYS A 57 -0.66 -2.14 5.35
N ASN A 58 -0.89 -2.61 6.57
CA ASN A 58 -1.50 -1.89 7.69
C ASN A 58 -0.74 -2.24 8.99
N ASP A 59 -1.34 -2.00 10.17
CA ASP A 59 -0.69 -2.32 11.45
C ASP A 59 -0.79 -3.81 11.84
N SER A 60 -1.52 -4.63 11.11
CA SER A 60 -1.67 -6.07 11.37
C SER A 60 -0.71 -6.91 10.53
N GLY A 61 -0.48 -6.52 9.27
CA GLY A 61 0.34 -7.29 8.35
C GLY A 61 0.72 -6.56 7.08
N ALA A 62 1.54 -7.20 6.28
CA ALA A 62 1.92 -6.72 4.96
C ALA A 62 1.96 -7.86 3.93
N ILE A 63 1.49 -7.57 2.72
CA ILE A 63 1.70 -8.39 1.53
C ILE A 63 2.67 -7.67 0.62
N VAL A 64 3.66 -8.39 0.13
CA VAL A 64 4.74 -7.81 -0.67
C VAL A 64 4.92 -8.52 -2.00
N HIS A 65 5.52 -7.82 -2.95
CA HIS A 65 5.87 -8.36 -4.25
C HIS A 65 6.63 -9.69 -4.11
N PRO A 66 6.24 -10.77 -4.83
CA PRO A 66 6.81 -12.11 -4.66
C PRO A 66 8.30 -12.22 -5.03
N GLY A 67 8.84 -11.23 -5.70
CA GLY A 67 10.26 -11.18 -6.08
C GLY A 67 11.20 -10.58 -5.03
N PHE A 68 10.72 -10.18 -3.85
CA PHE A 68 11.61 -9.84 -2.75
C PHE A 68 12.28 -11.12 -2.21
N ASP A 69 13.57 -11.04 -1.89
CA ASP A 69 14.30 -12.12 -1.22
C ASP A 69 13.96 -12.22 0.28
N GLY A 70 14.54 -13.20 0.97
CA GLY A 70 14.25 -13.46 2.38
C GLY A 70 14.70 -12.33 3.29
N ASP A 71 15.84 -11.71 2.99
CA ASP A 71 16.40 -10.62 3.80
C ASP A 71 15.56 -9.35 3.67
N ALA A 72 15.18 -8.98 2.45
CA ALA A 72 14.28 -7.85 2.23
C ALA A 72 12.92 -8.04 2.93
N VAL A 73 12.33 -9.24 2.88
CA VAL A 73 11.07 -9.54 3.60
C VAL A 73 11.24 -9.40 5.11
N LYS A 74 12.35 -9.88 5.67
CA LYS A 74 12.67 -9.76 7.09
C LYS A 74 12.84 -8.31 7.53
N ASP A 75 13.58 -7.51 6.75
CA ASP A 75 13.84 -6.10 7.03
C ASP A 75 12.56 -5.26 6.95
N ILE A 76 11.71 -5.52 5.95
CA ILE A 76 10.39 -4.91 5.82
C ILE A 76 9.54 -5.23 7.05
N GLY A 77 9.49 -6.51 7.45
CA GLY A 77 8.74 -6.95 8.62
C GLY A 77 9.23 -6.31 9.91
N ALA A 78 10.55 -6.25 10.13
CA ALA A 78 11.15 -5.59 11.30
C ALA A 78 10.85 -4.09 11.35
N THR A 79 10.87 -3.42 10.20
CA THR A 79 10.60 -1.99 10.09
C THR A 79 9.13 -1.67 10.36
N LEU A 80 8.22 -2.38 9.71
CA LEU A 80 6.78 -2.19 9.88
C LEU A 80 6.24 -2.83 11.17
N GLY A 81 7.01 -3.71 11.81
CA GLY A 81 6.61 -4.42 13.04
C GLY A 81 5.45 -5.37 12.83
N VAL A 82 5.38 -6.04 11.68
CA VAL A 82 4.27 -6.91 11.27
C VAL A 82 4.75 -8.17 10.57
N ARG A 83 3.88 -9.19 10.51
CA ARG A 83 4.07 -10.34 9.63
C ARG A 83 4.04 -9.89 8.18
N VAL A 84 4.95 -10.44 7.37
CA VAL A 84 5.04 -10.14 5.93
C VAL A 84 4.92 -11.42 5.13
N GLU A 85 4.01 -11.43 4.17
CA GLU A 85 3.83 -12.53 3.23
C GLU A 85 4.06 -12.06 1.79
N ARG A 86 4.60 -12.96 0.97
CA ARG A 86 4.70 -12.73 -0.48
C ARG A 86 3.38 -13.08 -1.15
N GLY A 87 2.92 -12.26 -2.07
CA GLY A 87 1.67 -12.53 -2.76
C GLY A 87 1.46 -11.71 -4.02
N THR A 88 0.28 -11.93 -4.61
CA THR A 88 -0.23 -11.15 -5.74
C THR A 88 -1.67 -10.71 -5.45
N VAL A 89 -2.17 -9.75 -6.21
CA VAL A 89 -3.57 -9.30 -6.17
C VAL A 89 -4.08 -9.31 -7.61
N ALA A 90 -5.01 -10.19 -7.92
CA ALA A 90 -5.48 -10.46 -9.29
C ALA A 90 -4.31 -10.85 -10.25
N GLY A 91 -3.31 -11.60 -9.73
CA GLY A 91 -2.09 -11.93 -10.45
C GLY A 91 -1.09 -10.78 -10.59
N VAL A 92 -1.45 -9.56 -10.15
CA VAL A 92 -0.57 -8.39 -10.18
C VAL A 92 0.48 -8.49 -9.07
N ARG A 93 1.75 -8.42 -9.45
CA ARG A 93 2.87 -8.56 -8.51
C ARG A 93 3.14 -7.28 -7.71
N THR A 94 2.80 -6.12 -8.26
CA THR A 94 2.87 -4.81 -7.59
C THR A 94 1.64 -4.61 -6.70
N VAL A 95 1.62 -5.35 -5.60
CA VAL A 95 0.44 -5.50 -4.72
C VAL A 95 -0.06 -4.19 -4.14
N GLY A 96 0.85 -3.25 -3.86
CA GLY A 96 0.50 -1.93 -3.34
C GLY A 96 -0.17 -1.03 -4.37
N SER A 97 0.06 -1.24 -5.69
CA SER A 97 -0.71 -0.55 -6.72
C SER A 97 -2.10 -1.17 -6.92
N ALA A 98 -2.26 -2.47 -6.65
CA ALA A 98 -3.50 -3.21 -6.84
C ALA A 98 -4.44 -3.21 -5.61
N GLY A 99 -3.96 -2.73 -4.45
CA GLY A 99 -4.73 -2.65 -3.22
C GLY A 99 -4.33 -1.48 -2.33
N VAL A 100 -5.22 -1.12 -1.41
CA VAL A 100 -5.01 -0.13 -0.35
C VAL A 100 -5.63 -0.63 0.94
N ALA A 101 -4.95 -0.45 2.07
CA ALA A 101 -5.41 -0.92 3.36
C ALA A 101 -5.31 0.16 4.44
N THR A 102 -6.25 0.11 5.37
CA THR A 102 -6.24 0.83 6.65
C THR A 102 -6.33 -0.19 7.79
N ASN A 103 -6.40 0.27 9.04
CA ASN A 103 -6.66 -0.61 10.19
C ASN A 103 -8.14 -0.97 10.38
N LYS A 104 -9.03 -0.52 9.50
CA LYS A 104 -10.47 -0.76 9.56
C LYS A 104 -10.98 -1.60 8.40
N GLY A 105 -10.31 -1.52 7.24
CA GLY A 105 -10.70 -2.23 6.04
C GLY A 105 -9.69 -2.08 4.92
N ALA A 106 -9.84 -2.88 3.88
CA ALA A 106 -8.97 -2.83 2.71
C ALA A 106 -9.78 -2.97 1.41
N LEU A 107 -9.24 -2.39 0.37
CA LEU A 107 -9.78 -2.46 -0.99
C LEU A 107 -8.75 -3.09 -1.92
N CYS A 108 -9.22 -3.90 -2.86
CA CYS A 108 -8.35 -4.51 -3.84
C CYS A 108 -8.99 -4.58 -5.23
N HIS A 109 -8.17 -4.93 -6.18
CA HIS A 109 -8.51 -5.13 -7.58
C HIS A 109 -9.75 -6.01 -7.75
N PRO A 110 -10.74 -5.66 -8.62
CA PRO A 110 -12.01 -6.37 -8.75
C PRO A 110 -11.88 -7.82 -9.22
N HIS A 111 -10.82 -8.18 -9.91
CA HIS A 111 -10.56 -9.55 -10.37
C HIS A 111 -9.60 -10.32 -9.46
N VAL A 112 -9.55 -9.99 -8.18
CA VAL A 112 -8.79 -10.76 -7.19
C VAL A 112 -9.32 -12.19 -7.13
N ARG A 113 -8.43 -13.17 -7.07
CA ARG A 113 -8.80 -14.59 -6.97
C ARG A 113 -9.19 -14.94 -5.53
N PRO A 114 -10.04 -15.96 -5.33
CA PRO A 114 -10.49 -16.35 -3.98
C PRO A 114 -9.35 -16.65 -3.01
N GLU A 115 -8.29 -17.31 -3.47
CA GLU A 115 -7.11 -17.63 -2.65
C GLU A 115 -6.30 -16.39 -2.29
N GLU A 116 -6.18 -15.41 -3.21
CA GLU A 116 -5.52 -14.13 -2.92
C GLU A 116 -6.34 -13.30 -1.93
N LEU A 117 -7.66 -13.29 -2.08
CA LEU A 117 -8.58 -12.60 -1.16
C LEU A 117 -8.53 -13.20 0.25
N ALA A 118 -8.42 -14.52 0.36
CA ALA A 118 -8.26 -15.19 1.65
C ALA A 118 -6.94 -14.81 2.32
N LEU A 119 -5.83 -14.78 1.57
CA LEU A 119 -4.51 -14.36 2.06
C LEU A 119 -4.54 -12.89 2.51
N LEU A 120 -5.16 -12.00 1.73
CA LEU A 120 -5.32 -10.58 2.08
C LEU A 120 -6.02 -10.41 3.43
N ARG A 121 -7.17 -11.11 3.61
CA ARG A 121 -7.94 -11.05 4.86
C ARG A 121 -7.17 -11.60 6.06
N GLU A 122 -6.48 -12.72 5.87
CA GLU A 122 -5.66 -13.35 6.91
C GLU A 122 -4.54 -12.41 7.37
N VAL A 123 -3.76 -11.88 6.42
CA VAL A 123 -2.56 -11.10 6.73
C VAL A 123 -2.90 -9.70 7.22
N LEU A 124 -3.84 -9.02 6.58
CA LEU A 124 -4.21 -7.65 6.95
C LEU A 124 -5.15 -7.58 8.17
N GLY A 125 -5.80 -8.71 8.54
CA GLY A 125 -6.66 -8.79 9.71
C GLY A 125 -7.90 -7.88 9.66
N VAL A 126 -8.34 -7.48 8.48
CA VAL A 126 -9.49 -6.58 8.24
C VAL A 126 -10.38 -7.11 7.11
N PRO A 127 -11.66 -6.68 7.03
CA PRO A 127 -12.48 -6.94 5.86
C PRO A 127 -11.81 -6.43 4.59
N VAL A 128 -11.89 -7.20 3.51
CA VAL A 128 -11.36 -6.83 2.19
C VAL A 128 -12.50 -6.84 1.18
N MET A 129 -12.70 -5.71 0.52
CA MET A 129 -13.68 -5.53 -0.55
C MET A 129 -13.01 -5.25 -1.89
N THR A 130 -13.71 -5.57 -2.96
CA THR A 130 -13.26 -5.26 -4.32
C THR A 130 -13.95 -4.02 -4.84
N THR A 131 -13.21 -3.17 -5.53
CA THR A 131 -13.76 -1.98 -6.17
C THR A 131 -12.87 -1.51 -7.32
N THR A 132 -13.35 -0.50 -8.03
CA THR A 132 -12.54 0.36 -8.89
C THR A 132 -12.46 1.76 -8.28
N ALA A 133 -11.61 2.60 -8.82
CA ALA A 133 -11.51 4.02 -8.50
C ALA A 133 -11.18 4.80 -9.78
N ASN A 134 -11.26 6.12 -9.72
CA ASN A 134 -10.83 7.00 -10.81
C ASN A 134 -11.43 6.62 -12.18
N TYR A 135 -12.75 6.39 -12.20
CA TYR A 135 -13.54 6.02 -13.38
C TYR A 135 -13.19 4.64 -13.96
N GLY A 136 -13.34 3.59 -13.14
CA GLY A 136 -13.17 2.19 -13.55
C GLY A 136 -11.74 1.66 -13.48
N THR A 137 -10.78 2.41 -12.94
CA THR A 137 -9.41 1.94 -12.76
C THR A 137 -9.37 0.82 -11.71
N ALA A 138 -8.91 -0.36 -12.12
CA ALA A 138 -8.80 -1.53 -11.27
C ALA A 138 -7.59 -1.51 -10.31
N GLN A 139 -6.59 -0.72 -10.64
CA GLN A 139 -5.39 -0.49 -9.79
C GLN A 139 -5.74 0.52 -8.68
N VAL A 140 -6.52 0.06 -7.71
CA VAL A 140 -7.10 0.94 -6.68
C VAL A 140 -6.05 1.61 -5.80
N GLY A 141 -4.97 0.89 -5.47
CA GLY A 141 -3.89 1.45 -4.67
C GLY A 141 -3.09 2.55 -5.39
N ALA A 142 -3.05 2.53 -6.72
CA ALA A 142 -2.47 3.62 -7.52
C ALA A 142 -3.38 4.86 -7.58
N SER A 143 -4.65 4.73 -7.22
CA SER A 143 -5.67 5.78 -7.32
C SER A 143 -6.12 6.34 -5.98
N ILE A 144 -5.68 5.73 -4.85
CA ILE A 144 -6.15 6.04 -3.49
C ILE A 144 -4.95 6.14 -2.55
N VAL A 145 -4.93 7.18 -1.74
CA VAL A 145 -4.06 7.27 -0.55
C VAL A 145 -4.97 7.34 0.68
N ALA A 146 -4.81 6.42 1.61
CA ALA A 146 -5.73 6.30 2.74
C ALA A 146 -5.01 6.03 4.07
N ASN A 147 -5.67 6.43 5.14
CA ASN A 147 -5.39 6.00 6.51
C ASN A 147 -6.71 5.79 7.26
N SER A 148 -6.69 5.44 8.55
CA SER A 148 -7.91 5.18 9.32
C SER A 148 -8.80 6.42 9.59
N LYS A 149 -8.38 7.62 9.13
CA LYS A 149 -9.11 8.89 9.32
C LYS A 149 -9.76 9.40 8.04
N GLY A 150 -9.26 9.00 6.86
CA GLY A 150 -9.78 9.44 5.58
C GLY A 150 -8.93 8.99 4.40
N ALA A 151 -9.42 9.30 3.19
CA ALA A 151 -8.77 8.99 1.94
C ALA A 151 -8.72 10.18 0.99
N LEU A 152 -7.67 10.21 0.17
CA LEU A 152 -7.60 11.03 -1.04
C LEU A 152 -7.76 10.09 -2.23
N VAL A 153 -8.66 10.43 -3.14
CA VAL A 153 -8.97 9.62 -4.32
C VAL A 153 -8.70 10.42 -5.59
N GLY A 154 -8.48 9.72 -6.69
CA GLY A 154 -8.32 10.36 -7.99
C GLY A 154 -9.54 11.18 -8.36
N ASN A 155 -9.37 12.34 -8.98
CA ASN A 155 -10.42 13.34 -9.26
C ASN A 155 -11.51 12.86 -10.23
N ARG A 156 -11.32 11.71 -10.91
CA ARG A 156 -12.31 11.09 -11.79
C ARG A 156 -13.11 9.98 -11.09
N THR A 157 -12.89 9.76 -9.79
CA THR A 157 -13.63 8.77 -9.01
C THR A 157 -15.10 9.14 -8.95
N THR A 158 -15.95 8.22 -9.37
CA THR A 158 -17.40 8.44 -9.44
C THR A 158 -18.04 8.36 -8.05
N PRO A 159 -19.26 8.92 -7.86
CA PRO A 159 -19.98 8.80 -6.58
C PRO A 159 -20.24 7.36 -6.14
N ILE A 160 -20.48 6.43 -7.10
CA ILE A 160 -20.66 5.01 -6.80
C ILE A 160 -19.36 4.38 -6.28
N GLU A 161 -18.23 4.69 -6.92
CA GLU A 161 -16.91 4.25 -6.45
C GLU A 161 -16.59 4.83 -5.08
N MET A 162 -16.90 6.12 -4.85
CA MET A 162 -16.67 6.76 -3.55
C MET A 162 -17.41 6.05 -2.42
N GLY A 163 -18.71 5.75 -2.60
CA GLY A 163 -19.48 5.01 -1.59
C GLY A 163 -18.87 3.64 -1.26
N ARG A 164 -18.40 2.90 -2.27
CA ARG A 164 -17.70 1.62 -2.07
C ARG A 164 -16.35 1.79 -1.37
N ILE A 165 -15.63 2.87 -1.66
CA ILE A 165 -14.35 3.18 -1.03
C ILE A 165 -14.56 3.50 0.44
N GLU A 166 -15.55 4.32 0.78
CA GLU A 166 -15.89 4.68 2.15
C GLU A 166 -16.31 3.44 2.97
N GLU A 167 -17.19 2.60 2.41
CA GLU A 167 -17.62 1.35 3.02
C GLU A 167 -16.42 0.41 3.24
N GLY A 168 -15.65 0.13 2.20
CA GLY A 168 -14.57 -0.86 2.24
C GLY A 168 -13.36 -0.43 3.08
N LEU A 169 -13.15 0.87 3.31
CA LEU A 169 -12.11 1.39 4.21
C LEU A 169 -12.61 1.65 5.63
N GLY A 170 -13.91 1.44 5.91
CA GLY A 170 -14.51 1.51 7.25
C GLY A 170 -14.60 2.94 7.79
N TYR A 171 -15.04 3.90 6.96
CA TYR A 171 -15.22 5.30 7.39
C TYR A 171 -16.61 5.61 7.94
N PHE A 172 -17.50 4.64 7.99
CA PHE A 172 -18.83 4.73 8.61
C PHE A 172 -18.81 4.24 10.06
#